data_bb93d0d9cf459f7d4e0c40b5c30ccbe6
#
_entry.id   bb93d0d9cf459f7d4e0c40b5c30ccbe6
#
_cell.length_a   1.000
_cell.length_b   1.000
_cell.length_c   1.000
_cell.angle_alpha   90.00
_cell.angle_beta   90.00
_cell.angle_gamma   90.00
#
_symmetry.space_group_name_H-M   'P 1'
#
loop_
_entity.id
_entity.type
_entity.pdbx_description
1 polymer ?
#
loop_
_entity_poly.entity_id
_entity_poly.type
_entity_poly.pdbx_seq_one_letter_code
_entity_poly.pdbx_strand_id
1 'polypeptide(L)'
;MGRPRGFDEAEVVRLAAGLFAVRSYDGISIDDLVAHLGVHRNSLYKTFGSKRGLYLAALRWSLEHEVGPLIKDLAESTEPGEALRRVLGFATAGSALDLLLLAAVERAPVDAEVGEQVGRTLRAFDLALYPEPEPLPYALTAVMLGLRLRARSEAAGAGPAADTDPAAAGAALAHRLNSLH
;
A
#
# COMPACT_ATOMS: atom_id res chain seq x y z
N MET A 1 -8.29 -37.69 7.14
CA MET A 1 -6.97 -37.06 6.92
C MET A 1 -7.05 -36.27 5.62
N GLY A 2 -7.08 -34.92 5.72
CA GLY A 2 -7.04 -34.05 4.55
C GLY A 2 -5.67 -34.15 3.88
N ARG A 3 -5.68 -34.33 2.54
CA ARG A 3 -4.47 -34.28 1.72
C ARG A 3 -3.77 -32.92 1.97
N PRO A 4 -2.45 -32.88 2.22
CA PRO A 4 -1.75 -31.64 2.44
C PRO A 4 -2.07 -30.67 1.29
N ARG A 5 -2.38 -29.40 1.61
CA ARG A 5 -2.50 -28.34 0.60
C ARG A 5 -1.16 -28.26 -0.12
N GLY A 6 -1.16 -28.35 -1.44
CA GLY A 6 0.07 -28.45 -2.23
C GLY A 6 0.93 -27.18 -2.25
N PHE A 7 0.61 -26.15 -1.43
CA PHE A 7 1.36 -24.90 -1.31
C PHE A 7 1.06 -24.22 0.04
N ASP A 8 1.96 -23.34 0.48
CA ASP A 8 1.78 -22.46 1.63
C ASP A 8 0.87 -21.29 1.24
N GLU A 9 -0.31 -21.20 1.85
CA GLU A 9 -1.31 -20.17 1.57
C GLU A 9 -0.81 -18.78 1.98
N ALA A 10 -0.11 -18.66 3.10
CA ALA A 10 0.42 -17.39 3.58
C ALA A 10 1.51 -16.85 2.63
N GLU A 11 2.38 -17.72 2.14
CA GLU A 11 3.41 -17.35 1.17
C GLU A 11 2.79 -16.93 -0.17
N VAL A 12 1.78 -17.65 -0.65
CA VAL A 12 1.05 -17.28 -1.88
C VAL A 12 0.38 -15.92 -1.75
N VAL A 13 -0.26 -15.63 -0.62
CA VAL A 13 -0.89 -14.33 -0.35
C VAL A 13 0.15 -13.21 -0.32
N ARG A 14 1.30 -13.44 0.34
CA ARG A 14 2.41 -12.48 0.40
C ARG A 14 2.98 -12.17 -0.99
N LEU A 15 3.26 -13.19 -1.79
CA LEU A 15 3.76 -13.04 -3.16
C LEU A 15 2.73 -12.33 -4.07
N ALA A 16 1.44 -12.64 -3.91
CA ALA A 16 0.37 -11.97 -4.63
C ALA A 16 0.29 -10.47 -4.26
N ALA A 17 0.47 -10.11 -2.98
CA ALA A 17 0.50 -8.72 -2.54
C ALA A 17 1.63 -7.94 -3.25
N GLY A 18 2.83 -8.50 -3.32
CA GLY A 18 3.95 -7.90 -4.06
C GLY A 18 3.66 -7.70 -5.55
N LEU A 19 3.02 -8.68 -6.20
CA LEU A 19 2.66 -8.56 -7.62
C LEU A 19 1.60 -7.48 -7.85
N PHE A 20 0.54 -7.43 -7.02
CA PHE A 20 -0.51 -6.41 -7.10
C PHE A 20 -0.02 -5.01 -6.71
N ALA A 21 1.07 -4.89 -5.95
CA ALA A 21 1.71 -3.61 -5.65
C ALA A 21 2.47 -3.02 -6.85
N VAL A 22 2.94 -3.87 -7.77
CA VAL A 22 3.71 -3.43 -8.95
C VAL A 22 2.81 -3.23 -10.16
N ARG A 23 1.79 -4.07 -10.35
CA ARG A 23 0.92 -4.07 -11.52
C ARG A 23 -0.54 -3.87 -11.12
N SER A 24 -1.28 -3.13 -11.93
CA SER A 24 -2.73 -2.91 -11.73
C SER A 24 -3.50 -4.23 -11.65
N TYR A 25 -4.60 -4.22 -10.90
CA TYR A 25 -5.46 -5.41 -10.79
C TYR A 25 -5.89 -5.93 -12.16
N ASP A 26 -6.39 -5.07 -13.05
CA ASP A 26 -6.88 -5.48 -14.37
C ASP A 26 -5.75 -5.87 -15.32
N GLY A 27 -4.54 -5.36 -15.11
CA GLY A 27 -3.35 -5.68 -15.89
C GLY A 27 -2.70 -7.03 -15.57
N ILE A 28 -3.23 -7.81 -14.60
CA ILE A 28 -2.73 -9.13 -14.23
C ILE A 28 -3.77 -10.19 -14.62
N SER A 29 -3.37 -11.15 -15.45
CA SER A 29 -4.20 -12.32 -15.76
C SER A 29 -4.09 -13.42 -14.69
N ILE A 30 -5.00 -14.41 -14.72
CA ILE A 30 -4.86 -15.60 -13.87
C ILE A 30 -3.61 -16.39 -14.23
N ASP A 31 -3.21 -16.39 -15.51
CA ASP A 31 -2.00 -17.09 -15.95
C ASP A 31 -0.74 -16.41 -15.43
N ASP A 32 -0.71 -15.07 -15.38
CA ASP A 32 0.36 -14.33 -14.73
C ASP A 32 0.46 -14.69 -13.24
N LEU A 33 -0.67 -14.78 -12.55
CA LEU A 33 -0.71 -15.17 -11.13
C LEU A 33 -0.18 -16.59 -10.93
N VAL A 34 -0.66 -17.55 -11.71
CA VAL A 34 -0.23 -18.95 -11.64
C VAL A 34 1.27 -19.07 -11.89
N ALA A 35 1.79 -18.39 -12.92
CA ALA A 35 3.21 -18.39 -13.25
C ALA A 35 4.06 -17.75 -12.14
N HIS A 36 3.63 -16.61 -11.61
CA HIS A 36 4.36 -15.87 -10.57
C HIS A 36 4.36 -16.59 -9.22
N LEU A 37 3.22 -17.17 -8.84
CA LEU A 37 3.01 -17.82 -7.55
C LEU A 37 3.51 -19.29 -7.52
N GLY A 38 3.79 -19.88 -8.67
CA GLY A 38 4.21 -21.28 -8.75
C GLY A 38 3.15 -22.30 -8.32
N VAL A 39 1.86 -21.94 -8.43
CA VAL A 39 0.74 -22.77 -8.01
C VAL A 39 -0.13 -23.19 -9.19
N HIS A 40 -0.80 -24.34 -9.08
CA HIS A 40 -1.73 -24.75 -10.12
C HIS A 40 -3.04 -23.92 -10.07
N ARG A 41 -3.58 -23.56 -11.25
CA ARG A 41 -4.82 -22.80 -11.41
C ARG A 41 -5.97 -23.37 -10.57
N ASN A 42 -6.18 -24.69 -10.59
CA ASN A 42 -7.24 -25.35 -9.83
C ASN A 42 -7.05 -25.21 -8.31
N SER A 43 -5.80 -25.23 -7.84
CA SER A 43 -5.49 -25.04 -6.42
C SER A 43 -5.77 -23.59 -5.98
N LEU A 44 -5.42 -22.61 -6.83
CA LEU A 44 -5.70 -21.20 -6.59
C LEU A 44 -7.21 -20.95 -6.49
N TYR A 45 -7.99 -21.44 -7.46
CA TYR A 45 -9.46 -21.30 -7.42
C TYR A 45 -10.09 -22.04 -6.23
N LYS A 46 -9.59 -23.21 -5.87
CA LYS A 46 -10.10 -23.97 -4.72
C LYS A 46 -9.87 -23.23 -3.40
N THR A 47 -8.76 -22.51 -3.27
CA THR A 47 -8.42 -21.80 -2.03
C THR A 47 -9.07 -20.41 -1.97
N PHE A 48 -8.97 -19.63 -3.04
CA PHE A 48 -9.36 -18.22 -3.05
C PHE A 48 -10.67 -17.95 -3.81
N GLY A 49 -11.22 -18.95 -4.50
CA GLY A 49 -12.46 -18.85 -5.27
C GLY A 49 -12.31 -18.10 -6.59
N SER A 50 -11.59 -16.97 -6.60
CA SER A 50 -11.43 -16.10 -7.75
C SER A 50 -10.17 -15.25 -7.64
N LYS A 51 -9.81 -14.55 -8.74
CA LYS A 51 -8.77 -13.51 -8.71
C LYS A 51 -9.10 -12.42 -7.68
N ARG A 52 -10.39 -12.02 -7.58
CA ARG A 52 -10.85 -11.06 -6.58
C ARG A 52 -10.64 -11.58 -5.16
N GLY A 53 -10.94 -12.85 -4.89
CA GLY A 53 -10.73 -13.45 -3.58
C GLY A 53 -9.26 -13.45 -3.18
N LEU A 54 -8.35 -13.80 -4.10
CA LEU A 54 -6.90 -13.71 -3.87
C LEU A 54 -6.46 -12.25 -3.65
N TYR A 55 -6.98 -11.32 -4.45
CA TYR A 55 -6.68 -9.89 -4.30
C TYR A 55 -7.08 -9.35 -2.92
N LEU A 56 -8.28 -9.68 -2.45
CA LEU A 56 -8.76 -9.27 -1.12
C LEU A 56 -7.92 -9.87 0.01
N ALA A 57 -7.51 -11.14 -0.13
CA ALA A 57 -6.60 -11.76 0.82
C ALA A 57 -5.23 -11.07 0.84
N ALA A 58 -4.67 -10.78 -0.34
CA ALA A 58 -3.40 -10.07 -0.50
C ALA A 58 -3.45 -8.64 0.04
N LEU A 59 -4.51 -7.89 -0.26
CA LEU A 59 -4.71 -6.53 0.26
C LEU A 59 -4.82 -6.56 1.79
N ARG A 60 -5.65 -7.43 2.36
CA ARG A 60 -5.80 -7.54 3.82
C ARG A 60 -4.47 -7.87 4.48
N TRP A 61 -3.76 -8.85 3.95
CA TRP A 61 -2.45 -9.23 4.48
C TRP A 61 -1.47 -8.05 4.47
N SER A 62 -1.36 -7.34 3.35
CA SER A 62 -0.48 -6.17 3.23
C SER A 62 -0.88 -5.04 4.19
N LEU A 63 -2.19 -4.75 4.33
CA LEU A 63 -2.68 -3.75 5.27
C LEU A 63 -2.39 -4.12 6.74
N GLU A 64 -2.47 -5.39 7.10
CA GLU A 64 -2.23 -5.86 8.47
C GLU A 64 -0.74 -5.97 8.80
N HIS A 65 0.08 -6.52 7.89
CA HIS A 65 1.47 -6.89 8.20
C HIS A 65 2.51 -5.87 7.75
N GLU A 66 2.18 -5.01 6.79
CA GLU A 66 3.12 -4.02 6.26
C GLU A 66 2.66 -2.59 6.55
N VAL A 67 1.41 -2.25 6.28
CA VAL A 67 0.88 -0.89 6.49
C VAL A 67 0.58 -0.62 7.97
N GLY A 68 0.00 -1.58 8.67
CA GLY A 68 -0.33 -1.46 10.09
C GLY A 68 0.87 -1.08 10.98
N PRO A 69 2.03 -1.75 10.86
CA PRO A 69 3.24 -1.35 11.55
C PRO A 69 3.70 0.08 11.25
N LEU A 70 3.56 0.55 10.00
CA LEU A 70 3.89 1.93 9.64
C LEU A 70 2.96 2.94 10.33
N ILE A 71 1.66 2.64 10.38
CA ILE A 71 0.68 3.49 11.09
C ILE A 71 0.99 3.54 12.58
N LYS A 72 1.34 2.40 13.17
CA LYS A 72 1.72 2.33 14.59
C LYS A 72 2.97 3.17 14.87
N ASP A 73 4.00 3.05 14.03
CA ASP A 73 5.25 3.80 14.15
C ASP A 73 5.02 5.33 14.06
N LEU A 74 4.09 5.75 13.18
CA LEU A 74 3.63 7.13 13.08
C LEU A 74 2.96 7.60 14.38
N ALA A 75 2.02 6.81 14.91
CA ALA A 75 1.26 7.15 16.11
C ALA A 75 2.13 7.22 17.37
N GLU A 76 3.20 6.41 17.45
CA GLU A 76 4.15 6.37 18.57
C GLU A 76 5.29 7.40 18.44
N SER A 77 5.41 8.08 17.29
CA SER A 77 6.49 9.03 17.03
C SER A 77 6.24 10.36 17.75
N THR A 78 7.23 10.83 18.48
CA THR A 78 7.23 12.16 19.09
C THR A 78 7.56 13.28 18.09
N GLU A 79 8.10 12.90 16.92
CA GLU A 79 8.50 13.81 15.84
C GLU A 79 7.76 13.41 14.54
N PRO A 80 6.56 13.92 14.29
CA PRO A 80 5.74 13.55 13.13
C PRO A 80 6.46 13.71 11.79
N GLY A 81 7.31 14.72 11.66
CA GLY A 81 8.10 14.97 10.45
C GLY A 81 9.14 13.89 10.17
N GLU A 82 9.74 13.29 11.22
CA GLU A 82 10.68 12.19 11.08
C GLU A 82 9.96 10.87 10.75
N ALA A 83 8.82 10.62 11.39
CA ALA A 83 7.98 9.48 11.09
C ALA A 83 7.47 9.51 9.64
N LEU A 84 6.99 10.67 9.17
CA LEU A 84 6.58 10.87 7.78
C LEU A 84 7.75 10.64 6.81
N ARG A 85 8.95 11.13 7.12
CA ARG A 85 10.16 10.90 6.32
C ARG A 85 10.49 9.40 6.23
N ARG A 86 10.38 8.65 7.35
CA ARG A 86 10.57 7.20 7.36
C ARG A 86 9.56 6.50 6.47
N VAL A 87 8.27 6.79 6.60
CA VAL A 87 7.21 6.19 5.76
C VAL A 87 7.44 6.48 4.27
N LEU A 88 7.85 7.69 3.92
CA LEU A 88 8.19 8.05 2.54
C LEU A 88 9.51 7.43 2.08
N GLY A 89 10.49 7.23 2.97
CA GLY A 89 11.78 6.59 2.69
C GLY A 89 11.68 5.08 2.45
N PHE A 90 10.66 4.40 2.99
CA PHE A 90 10.33 3.01 2.62
C PHE A 90 9.73 2.88 1.21
N ALA A 91 9.75 3.95 0.46
CA ALA A 91 9.18 4.11 -0.85
C ALA A 91 9.97 3.42 -1.98
N THR A 92 10.30 2.13 -1.82
CA THR A 92 10.74 1.29 -2.94
C THR A 92 9.56 0.84 -3.78
N ALA A 93 9.74 0.67 -5.09
CA ALA A 93 8.72 0.11 -5.97
C ALA A 93 8.26 -1.26 -5.43
N GLY A 94 6.95 -1.51 -5.46
CA GLY A 94 6.37 -2.73 -4.92
C GLY A 94 6.14 -2.73 -3.41
N SER A 95 6.13 -1.56 -2.76
CA SER A 95 5.83 -1.43 -1.33
C SER A 95 4.33 -1.59 -1.04
N ALA A 96 4.01 -1.85 0.24
CA ALA A 96 2.63 -1.89 0.72
C ALA A 96 1.84 -0.60 0.43
N LEU A 97 2.50 0.55 0.44
CA LEU A 97 1.90 1.84 0.07
C LEU A 97 1.52 1.88 -1.41
N ASP A 98 2.23 1.17 -2.30
CA ASP A 98 1.86 1.07 -3.70
C ASP A 98 0.60 0.24 -3.88
N LEU A 99 0.46 -0.88 -3.15
CA LEU A 99 -0.77 -1.67 -3.18
C LEU A 99 -1.95 -0.88 -2.61
N LEU A 100 -1.78 -0.17 -1.49
CA LEU A 100 -2.81 0.72 -0.93
C LEU A 100 -3.21 1.81 -1.93
N LEU A 101 -2.24 2.46 -2.59
CA LEU A 101 -2.49 3.49 -3.59
C LEU A 101 -3.27 2.95 -4.80
N LEU A 102 -2.83 1.82 -5.37
CA LEU A 102 -3.53 1.17 -6.48
C LEU A 102 -4.93 0.70 -6.07
N ALA A 103 -5.07 0.15 -4.86
CA ALA A 103 -6.38 -0.23 -4.32
C ALA A 103 -7.30 0.98 -4.19
N ALA A 104 -6.81 2.12 -3.70
CA ALA A 104 -7.59 3.35 -3.54
C ALA A 104 -8.06 3.93 -4.87
N VAL A 105 -7.18 3.94 -5.88
CA VAL A 105 -7.47 4.60 -7.18
C VAL A 105 -8.23 3.69 -8.14
N GLU A 106 -7.85 2.41 -8.22
CA GLU A 106 -8.40 1.51 -9.25
C GLU A 106 -9.60 0.69 -8.77
N ARG A 107 -9.57 0.23 -7.51
CA ARG A 107 -10.54 -0.77 -7.04
C ARG A 107 -11.58 -0.23 -6.07
N ALA A 108 -11.20 0.65 -5.15
CA ALA A 108 -12.14 1.21 -4.16
C ALA A 108 -13.37 1.88 -4.79
N PRO A 109 -13.27 2.58 -5.94
CA PRO A 109 -14.43 3.20 -6.59
C PRO A 109 -15.46 2.19 -7.15
N VAL A 110 -15.05 0.94 -7.41
CA VAL A 110 -15.87 -0.07 -8.10
C VAL A 110 -16.08 -1.35 -7.27
N ASP A 111 -15.46 -1.44 -6.10
CA ASP A 111 -15.53 -2.60 -5.20
C ASP A 111 -15.69 -2.13 -3.75
N ALA A 112 -16.92 -2.25 -3.22
CA ALA A 112 -17.27 -1.72 -1.91
C ALA A 112 -16.42 -2.32 -0.77
N GLU A 113 -16.05 -3.60 -0.85
CA GLU A 113 -15.22 -4.26 0.18
C GLU A 113 -13.79 -3.71 0.18
N VAL A 114 -13.23 -3.45 -1.00
CA VAL A 114 -11.95 -2.76 -1.14
C VAL A 114 -12.05 -1.32 -0.61
N GLY A 115 -13.12 -0.60 -1.00
CA GLY A 115 -13.37 0.77 -0.54
C GLY A 115 -13.44 0.88 0.98
N GLU A 116 -14.08 -0.09 1.64
CA GLU A 116 -14.16 -0.14 3.09
C GLU A 116 -12.79 -0.37 3.75
N GLN A 117 -12.01 -1.33 3.25
CA GLN A 117 -10.66 -1.61 3.77
C GLN A 117 -9.73 -0.40 3.59
N VAL A 118 -9.69 0.16 2.39
CA VAL A 118 -8.90 1.37 2.08
C VAL A 118 -9.33 2.53 2.96
N GLY A 119 -10.63 2.81 3.04
CA GLY A 119 -11.15 3.92 3.85
C GLY A 119 -10.82 3.80 5.34
N ARG A 120 -10.87 2.59 5.91
CA ARG A 120 -10.41 2.36 7.30
C ARG A 120 -8.92 2.64 7.47
N THR A 121 -8.11 2.19 6.53
CA THR A 121 -6.66 2.37 6.57
C THR A 121 -6.27 3.85 6.44
N LEU A 122 -6.89 4.60 5.52
CA LEU A 122 -6.64 6.03 5.36
C LEU A 122 -7.02 6.80 6.63
N ARG A 123 -8.18 6.50 7.24
CA ARG A 123 -8.56 7.11 8.53
C ARG A 123 -7.58 6.78 9.66
N ALA A 124 -7.00 5.58 9.66
CA ALA A 124 -5.98 5.22 10.64
C ALA A 124 -4.68 6.02 10.45
N PHE A 125 -4.28 6.30 9.20
CA PHE A 125 -3.18 7.23 8.90
C PHE A 125 -3.50 8.64 9.37
N ASP A 126 -4.71 9.15 9.10
CA ASP A 126 -5.12 10.50 9.52
C ASP A 126 -4.99 10.65 11.04
N LEU A 127 -5.51 9.67 11.80
CA LEU A 127 -5.43 9.68 13.27
C LEU A 127 -3.99 9.55 13.80
N ALA A 128 -3.14 8.77 13.11
CA ALA A 128 -1.75 8.59 13.51
C ALA A 128 -0.89 9.83 13.24
N LEU A 129 -1.20 10.56 12.17
CA LEU A 129 -0.49 11.80 11.82
C LEU A 129 -0.91 12.99 12.68
N TYR A 130 -2.18 13.04 13.09
CA TYR A 130 -2.71 14.11 13.92
C TYR A 130 -3.95 13.65 14.70
N PRO A 131 -3.89 13.55 16.03
CA PRO A 131 -5.01 13.03 16.84
C PRO A 131 -6.16 14.03 17.04
N GLU A 132 -5.97 15.32 16.70
CA GLU A 132 -6.99 16.35 16.85
C GLU A 132 -7.94 16.41 15.64
N PRO A 133 -9.25 16.72 15.84
CA PRO A 133 -10.25 16.73 14.79
C PRO A 133 -10.18 17.99 13.91
N GLU A 134 -9.10 18.14 13.16
CA GLU A 134 -8.92 19.24 12.21
C GLU A 134 -8.81 18.74 10.75
N PRO A 135 -9.01 19.59 9.73
CA PRO A 135 -8.88 19.18 8.32
C PRO A 135 -7.43 18.85 7.91
N LEU A 136 -6.44 19.16 8.74
CA LEU A 136 -5.02 18.94 8.48
C LEU A 136 -4.63 17.46 8.28
N PRO A 137 -5.16 16.48 9.04
CA PRO A 137 -4.84 15.06 8.84
C PRO A 137 -5.11 14.58 7.41
N TYR A 138 -6.29 14.90 6.86
CA TYR A 138 -6.64 14.53 5.48
C TYR A 138 -5.66 15.11 4.45
N ALA A 139 -5.21 16.32 4.67
CA ALA A 139 -4.23 16.97 3.80
C ALA A 139 -2.87 16.25 3.86
N LEU A 140 -2.41 15.85 5.04
CA LEU A 140 -1.13 15.13 5.20
C LEU A 140 -1.18 13.74 4.56
N THR A 141 -2.24 12.98 4.78
CA THR A 141 -2.42 11.67 4.11
C THR A 141 -2.52 11.83 2.59
N ALA A 142 -3.23 12.85 2.10
CA ALA A 142 -3.30 13.15 0.66
C ALA A 142 -1.93 13.54 0.08
N VAL A 143 -1.14 14.33 0.79
CA VAL A 143 0.23 14.69 0.38
C VAL A 143 1.13 13.46 0.36
N MET A 144 1.07 12.60 1.38
CA MET A 144 1.84 11.35 1.43
C MET A 144 1.55 10.46 0.22
N LEU A 145 0.28 10.23 -0.09
CA LEU A 145 -0.14 9.44 -1.24
C LEU A 145 0.24 10.12 -2.56
N GLY A 146 0.10 11.44 -2.66
CA GLY A 146 0.48 12.23 -3.83
C GLY A 146 1.98 12.17 -4.12
N LEU A 147 2.83 12.31 -3.10
CA LEU A 147 4.28 12.16 -3.22
C LEU A 147 4.65 10.74 -3.66
N ARG A 148 3.95 9.74 -3.11
CA ARG A 148 4.17 8.35 -3.51
C ARG A 148 3.77 8.07 -4.96
N LEU A 149 2.63 8.60 -5.40
CA LEU A 149 2.19 8.51 -6.79
C LEU A 149 3.21 9.14 -7.73
N ARG A 150 3.73 10.31 -7.38
CA ARG A 150 4.76 11.00 -8.16
C ARG A 150 6.05 10.18 -8.26
N ALA A 151 6.57 9.68 -7.14
CA ALA A 151 7.76 8.83 -7.11
C ALA A 151 7.60 7.57 -7.98
N ARG A 152 6.40 6.95 -7.95
CA ARG A 152 6.08 5.80 -8.80
C ARG A 152 6.08 6.16 -10.30
N SER A 153 5.55 7.32 -10.66
CA SER A 153 5.50 7.78 -12.06
C SER A 153 6.91 8.09 -12.59
N GLU A 154 7.75 8.71 -11.78
CA GLU A 154 9.14 9.02 -12.13
C GLU A 154 10.00 7.74 -12.29
N ALA A 155 9.81 6.76 -11.40
CA ALA A 155 10.48 5.46 -11.50
C ALA A 155 10.09 4.69 -12.78
N ALA A 156 8.86 4.82 -13.26
CA ALA A 156 8.38 4.19 -14.48
C ALA A 156 8.90 4.90 -15.76
N GLY A 157 9.21 6.20 -15.67
CA GLY A 157 9.55 7.05 -16.82
C GLY A 157 11.02 7.06 -17.24
N ALA A 158 11.94 6.35 -16.55
CA ALA A 158 13.37 6.16 -16.87
C ALA A 158 14.09 7.37 -17.54
N GLY A 159 13.71 8.60 -17.20
CA GLY A 159 14.45 9.82 -17.54
C GLY A 159 15.39 10.20 -16.38
N PRO A 160 16.45 11.01 -16.63
CA PRO A 160 17.28 11.49 -15.55
C PRO A 160 16.40 12.24 -14.54
N ALA A 161 16.33 11.69 -13.34
CA ALA A 161 15.51 12.20 -12.25
C ALA A 161 15.78 13.69 -12.05
N ALA A 162 14.73 14.49 -12.05
CA ALA A 162 14.82 15.78 -11.41
C ALA A 162 15.22 15.53 -9.94
N ASP A 163 16.16 16.30 -9.44
CA ASP A 163 16.88 16.20 -8.15
C ASP A 163 15.97 16.31 -6.90
N THR A 164 14.71 15.89 -6.99
CA THR A 164 13.71 16.03 -5.93
C THR A 164 13.42 14.67 -5.32
N ASP A 165 14.15 14.35 -4.26
CA ASP A 165 13.84 13.22 -3.40
C ASP A 165 12.45 13.43 -2.75
N PRO A 166 11.47 12.54 -3.01
CA PRO A 166 10.12 12.66 -2.42
C PRO A 166 10.16 12.65 -0.88
N ALA A 167 11.11 11.93 -0.29
CA ALA A 167 11.31 11.90 1.16
C ALA A 167 11.80 13.27 1.68
N ALA A 168 12.71 13.92 0.96
CA ALA A 168 13.17 15.26 1.29
C ALA A 168 12.07 16.31 1.15
N ALA A 169 11.22 16.20 0.11
CA ALA A 169 10.06 17.08 -0.09
C ALA A 169 9.04 16.92 1.05
N GLY A 170 8.74 15.69 1.45
CA GLY A 170 7.86 15.39 2.59
C GLY A 170 8.41 15.92 3.91
N ALA A 171 9.71 15.76 4.15
CA ALA A 171 10.39 16.30 5.33
C ALA A 171 10.39 17.82 5.37
N ALA A 172 10.61 18.49 4.25
CA ALA A 172 10.57 19.94 4.15
C ALA A 172 9.16 20.49 4.43
N LEU A 173 8.12 19.81 3.95
CA LEU A 173 6.73 20.16 4.23
C LEU A 173 6.41 19.99 5.72
N ALA A 174 6.75 18.85 6.32
CA ALA A 174 6.54 18.59 7.73
C ALA A 174 7.26 19.62 8.62
N HIS A 175 8.51 19.97 8.28
CA HIS A 175 9.24 21.02 8.99
C HIS A 175 8.56 22.40 8.91
N ARG A 176 8.04 22.76 7.74
CA ARG A 176 7.30 24.03 7.57
C ARG A 176 5.98 24.05 8.34
N LEU A 177 5.26 22.94 8.39
CA LEU A 177 4.02 22.85 9.17
C LEU A 177 4.28 22.97 10.67
N ASN A 178 5.35 22.35 11.19
CA ASN A 178 5.75 22.50 12.59
C ASN A 178 6.23 23.92 12.96
N SER A 179 6.71 24.71 12.00
CA SER A 179 7.17 26.09 12.24
C SER A 179 6.04 27.15 12.20
N LEU A 180 4.81 26.74 11.92
CA LEU A 180 3.63 27.60 11.93
C LEU A 180 2.88 27.59 13.28
N HIS A 181 3.37 26.82 14.24
CA HIS A 181 2.90 26.75 15.63
C HIS A 181 3.96 27.34 16.56
#